data_c95ede521b2c52e7cdd823571ea31817
#
_entry.id   c95ede521b2c52e7cdd823571ea31817
#
_cell.length_a   1.000
_cell.length_b   1.000
_cell.length_c   1.000
_cell.angle_alpha   90.00
_cell.angle_beta   90.00
_cell.angle_gamma   90.00
#
_symmetry.space_group_name_H-M   'P 1'
#
loop_
_entity.id
_entity.type
_entity.pdbx_description
1 polymer ?
#
loop_
_entity_poly.entity_id
_entity_poly.type
_entity_poly.pdbx_seq_one_letter_code
_entity_poly.pdbx_strand_id
1 'polypeptide(L)'
;MHKRLLLILITALALGTLGRATQLTVSLSSPTLAGAPGSVLDFTGVLTNTTGADLFLNADSFNLASFAPSAIDDTPFFTNAPLFLSAGASTGTIDLFTVTIPNGFTPGNYAGFFQVIGGATSNDQALIGGASFTVTVQPAASGVPEPSSFTLVFLSAALLGGLRKWRLLPGQRG
;
A
#
# COMPACT_ATOMS: atom_id res chain seq x y z
N MET A 1 -50.38 -33.67 17.71
CA MET A 1 -48.92 -33.81 17.70
C MET A 1 -48.19 -32.77 16.80
N HIS A 2 -48.79 -32.24 15.75
CA HIS A 2 -48.14 -31.34 14.76
C HIS A 2 -47.80 -29.93 15.26
N LYS A 3 -48.49 -29.39 16.25
CA LYS A 3 -48.22 -28.02 16.77
C LYS A 3 -46.95 -27.90 17.62
N ARG A 4 -46.49 -28.99 18.25
CA ARG A 4 -45.25 -28.99 19.05
C ARG A 4 -44.00 -29.13 18.19
N LEU A 5 -44.08 -29.75 17.01
CA LEU A 5 -42.99 -29.89 16.09
C LEU A 5 -42.65 -28.55 15.39
N LEU A 6 -43.69 -27.72 15.13
CA LEU A 6 -43.50 -26.41 14.50
C LEU A 6 -42.77 -25.41 15.42
N LEU A 7 -42.97 -25.51 16.72
CA LEU A 7 -42.33 -24.61 17.70
C LEU A 7 -40.85 -24.89 17.87
N ILE A 8 -40.42 -26.14 17.72
CA ILE A 8 -38.99 -26.53 17.80
C ILE A 8 -38.22 -26.09 16.56
N LEU A 9 -38.85 -26.04 15.37
CA LEU A 9 -38.22 -25.62 14.13
C LEU A 9 -37.97 -24.11 14.10
N ILE A 10 -38.82 -23.30 14.73
CA ILE A 10 -38.67 -21.83 14.78
C ILE A 10 -37.57 -21.40 15.75
N THR A 11 -37.36 -22.17 16.84
CA THR A 11 -36.27 -21.89 17.81
C THR A 11 -34.88 -22.23 17.25
N ALA A 12 -34.75 -23.16 16.31
CA ALA A 12 -33.46 -23.53 15.69
C ALA A 12 -32.99 -22.52 14.65
N LEU A 13 -33.87 -21.66 14.12
CA LEU A 13 -33.49 -20.66 13.10
C LEU A 13 -32.99 -19.34 13.69
N ALA A 14 -33.07 -19.18 15.02
CA ALA A 14 -32.58 -17.97 15.72
C ALA A 14 -31.13 -18.04 16.20
N LEU A 15 -30.37 -19.12 15.88
CA LEU A 15 -28.91 -19.11 16.00
C LEU A 15 -28.31 -18.34 14.78
N GLY A 16 -28.65 -17.05 14.73
CA GLY A 16 -27.97 -16.12 13.87
C GLY A 16 -26.47 -16.22 14.15
N THR A 17 -25.66 -16.29 13.13
CA THR A 17 -24.21 -16.16 13.20
C THR A 17 -23.89 -14.94 14.07
N LEU A 18 -23.44 -15.18 15.31
CA LEU A 18 -22.82 -14.15 16.12
C LEU A 18 -21.57 -13.73 15.37
N GLY A 19 -21.71 -12.74 14.50
CA GLY A 19 -20.58 -12.07 13.91
C GLY A 19 -19.70 -11.61 15.08
N ARG A 20 -18.46 -12.09 15.16
CA ARG A 20 -17.50 -11.57 16.14
C ARG A 20 -17.40 -10.08 15.88
N ALA A 21 -17.82 -9.28 16.86
CA ALA A 21 -17.56 -7.85 16.81
C ALA A 21 -16.04 -7.66 16.67
N THR A 22 -15.62 -6.87 15.70
CA THR A 22 -14.23 -6.48 15.55
C THR A 22 -13.79 -5.77 16.81
N GLN A 23 -12.76 -6.27 17.48
CA GLN A 23 -12.27 -5.73 18.74
C GLN A 23 -11.35 -4.53 18.52
N LEU A 24 -10.66 -4.49 17.38
CA LEU A 24 -9.75 -3.43 16.96
C LEU A 24 -10.21 -2.87 15.62
N THR A 25 -10.40 -1.57 15.53
CA THR A 25 -10.54 -0.88 14.25
C THR A 25 -9.16 -0.46 13.75
N VAL A 26 -8.82 -0.82 12.52
CA VAL A 26 -7.63 -0.38 11.81
C VAL A 26 -8.06 0.59 10.71
N SER A 27 -7.64 1.85 10.81
CA SER A 27 -7.95 2.89 9.83
C SER A 27 -6.67 3.35 9.15
N LEU A 28 -6.45 2.92 7.90
CA LEU A 28 -5.30 3.39 7.10
C LEU A 28 -5.52 4.83 6.67
N SER A 29 -4.49 5.67 6.77
CA SER A 29 -4.52 7.07 6.34
C SER A 29 -4.75 7.19 4.83
N SER A 30 -4.14 6.28 4.07
CA SER A 30 -4.31 6.11 2.63
C SER A 30 -4.36 4.63 2.32
N PRO A 31 -5.57 4.07 2.12
CA PRO A 31 -5.71 2.64 1.83
C PRO A 31 -5.24 2.24 0.43
N THR A 32 -4.99 3.21 -0.45
CA THR A 32 -4.43 2.98 -1.78
C THR A 32 -3.19 3.85 -1.97
N LEU A 33 -2.06 3.22 -2.25
CA LEU A 33 -0.82 3.89 -2.59
C LEU A 33 -0.33 3.44 -3.95
N ALA A 34 0.37 4.34 -4.66
CA ALA A 34 0.87 4.09 -6.01
C ALA A 34 2.38 4.36 -6.08
N GLY A 35 3.08 3.51 -6.83
CA GLY A 35 4.52 3.68 -7.06
C GLY A 35 4.99 2.95 -8.32
N ALA A 36 6.16 3.32 -8.81
CA ALA A 36 6.84 2.62 -9.88
C ALA A 36 7.59 1.38 -9.34
N PRO A 37 7.94 0.40 -10.19
CA PRO A 37 8.85 -0.67 -9.79
C PRO A 37 10.13 -0.13 -9.14
N GLY A 38 10.53 -0.72 -8.02
CA GLY A 38 11.67 -0.30 -7.19
C GLY A 38 11.33 0.71 -6.08
N SER A 39 10.11 1.27 -6.01
CA SER A 39 9.70 2.17 -4.93
C SER A 39 9.25 1.42 -3.68
N VAL A 40 9.33 2.11 -2.54
CA VAL A 40 8.79 1.69 -1.25
C VAL A 40 7.57 2.53 -0.94
N LEU A 41 6.50 1.91 -0.48
CA LEU A 41 5.23 2.54 -0.11
C LEU A 41 5.00 2.37 1.39
N ASP A 42 4.83 3.49 2.11
CA ASP A 42 4.67 3.51 3.56
C ASP A 42 3.18 3.60 3.93
N PHE A 43 2.65 2.57 4.58
CA PHE A 43 1.28 2.52 5.04
C PHE A 43 1.20 2.95 6.50
N THR A 44 0.54 4.07 6.72
CA THR A 44 0.29 4.64 8.04
C THR A 44 -1.18 4.52 8.42
N GLY A 45 -1.48 4.56 9.72
CA GLY A 45 -2.86 4.47 10.17
C GLY A 45 -3.05 4.66 11.66
N VAL A 46 -4.29 4.51 12.09
CA VAL A 46 -4.72 4.60 13.48
C VAL A 46 -5.32 3.27 13.90
N LEU A 47 -4.93 2.79 15.08
CA LEU A 47 -5.50 1.61 15.73
C LEU A 47 -6.41 2.07 16.85
N THR A 48 -7.65 1.57 16.90
CA THR A 48 -8.64 1.93 17.93
C THR A 48 -9.19 0.68 18.59
N ASN A 49 -9.02 0.56 19.90
CA ASN A 49 -9.65 -0.48 20.70
C ASN A 49 -11.14 -0.14 20.87
N THR A 50 -12.02 -0.94 20.32
CA THR A 50 -13.49 -0.75 20.40
C THR A 50 -14.12 -1.52 21.53
N THR A 51 -13.34 -2.16 22.40
CA THR A 51 -13.81 -2.94 23.55
C THR A 51 -13.83 -2.11 24.82
N GLY A 52 -14.52 -2.64 25.85
CA GLY A 52 -14.56 -2.04 27.19
C GLY A 52 -13.41 -2.51 28.10
N ALA A 53 -12.38 -3.18 27.58
CA ALA A 53 -11.24 -3.71 28.32
C ALA A 53 -9.94 -3.47 27.57
N ASP A 54 -8.80 -3.67 28.23
CA ASP A 54 -7.49 -3.61 27.58
C ASP A 54 -7.36 -4.67 26.49
N LEU A 55 -6.75 -4.31 25.36
CA LEU A 55 -6.57 -5.15 24.20
C LEU A 55 -5.08 -5.23 23.83
N PHE A 56 -4.49 -6.41 23.92
CA PHE A 56 -3.10 -6.65 23.57
C PHE A 56 -2.93 -6.82 22.06
N LEU A 57 -1.85 -6.22 21.51
CA LEU A 57 -1.47 -6.27 20.11
C LEU A 57 -0.21 -7.15 19.99
N ASN A 58 -0.41 -8.44 19.73
CA ASN A 58 0.67 -9.43 19.92
C ASN A 58 1.44 -9.76 18.63
N ALA A 59 0.78 -9.63 17.47
CA ALA A 59 1.36 -9.92 16.17
C ALA A 59 0.51 -9.27 15.06
N ASP A 60 1.00 -9.38 13.86
CA ASP A 60 0.27 -9.05 12.65
C ASP A 60 0.34 -10.17 11.60
N SER A 61 -0.38 -9.98 10.51
CA SER A 61 -0.38 -10.88 9.36
C SER A 61 -0.79 -10.13 8.10
N PHE A 62 -0.24 -10.56 6.97
CA PHE A 62 -0.49 -9.93 5.68
C PHE A 62 -0.93 -10.93 4.62
N ASN A 63 -1.74 -10.44 3.71
CA ASN A 63 -1.97 -11.05 2.41
C ASN A 63 -1.90 -9.95 1.36
N LEU A 64 -1.02 -10.08 0.39
CA LEU A 64 -0.93 -9.19 -0.77
C LEU A 64 -0.78 -10.02 -2.03
N ALA A 65 -1.79 -9.93 -2.90
CA ALA A 65 -1.85 -10.73 -4.11
C ALA A 65 -0.61 -10.54 -5.00
N SER A 66 -0.04 -11.64 -5.44
CA SER A 66 1.10 -11.72 -6.38
C SER A 66 2.45 -11.19 -5.86
N PHE A 67 2.50 -10.60 -4.69
CA PHE A 67 3.76 -10.18 -4.08
C PHE A 67 4.38 -11.33 -3.28
N ALA A 68 5.73 -11.40 -3.28
CA ALA A 68 6.43 -12.26 -2.35
C ALA A 68 6.30 -11.73 -0.91
N PRO A 69 6.27 -12.59 0.13
CA PRO A 69 6.23 -12.14 1.52
C PRO A 69 7.36 -11.16 1.89
N SER A 70 8.54 -11.33 1.30
CA SER A 70 9.70 -10.44 1.50
C SER A 70 9.54 -9.02 0.92
N ALA A 71 8.48 -8.76 0.19
CA ALA A 71 8.17 -7.42 -0.29
C ALA A 71 7.48 -6.54 0.77
N ILE A 72 7.02 -7.15 1.87
CA ILE A 72 6.38 -6.46 2.99
C ILE A 72 7.34 -6.45 4.17
N ASP A 73 7.51 -5.29 4.78
CA ASP A 73 8.24 -5.11 6.04
C ASP A 73 7.26 -4.61 7.11
N ASP A 74 7.07 -5.41 8.15
CA ASP A 74 6.20 -5.19 9.30
C ASP A 74 6.93 -4.58 10.52
N THR A 75 8.23 -4.39 10.42
CA THR A 75 9.05 -3.76 11.47
C THR A 75 8.43 -2.47 12.02
N PRO A 76 7.82 -1.58 11.20
CA PRO A 76 7.16 -0.38 11.69
C PRO A 76 6.04 -0.66 12.69
N PHE A 77 5.22 -1.71 12.48
CA PHE A 77 4.18 -2.08 13.43
C PHE A 77 4.76 -2.42 14.80
N PHE A 78 5.75 -3.29 14.86
CA PHE A 78 6.39 -3.70 16.13
C PHE A 78 7.17 -2.58 16.83
N THR A 79 7.60 -1.57 16.07
CA THR A 79 8.32 -0.43 16.62
C THR A 79 7.38 0.66 17.16
N ASN A 80 6.25 0.90 16.49
CA ASN A 80 5.39 2.06 16.73
C ASN A 80 4.09 1.72 17.45
N ALA A 81 3.56 0.49 17.30
CA ALA A 81 2.35 0.09 18.00
C ALA A 81 2.65 -0.15 19.49
N PRO A 82 1.76 0.29 20.40
CA PRO A 82 1.89 -0.04 21.81
C PRO A 82 1.62 -1.55 22.02
N LEU A 83 2.18 -2.11 23.11
CA LEU A 83 1.92 -3.52 23.45
C LEU A 83 0.44 -3.80 23.72
N PHE A 84 -0.29 -2.81 24.21
CA PHE A 84 -1.74 -2.89 24.40
C PHE A 84 -2.38 -1.51 24.27
N LEU A 85 -3.67 -1.49 23.96
CA LEU A 85 -4.53 -0.30 24.00
C LEU A 85 -5.55 -0.45 25.10
N SER A 86 -5.65 0.55 25.99
CA SER A 86 -6.68 0.58 27.01
C SER A 86 -8.09 0.64 26.39
N ALA A 87 -9.11 0.33 27.19
CA ALA A 87 -10.51 0.37 26.76
C ALA A 87 -10.86 1.67 26.05
N GLY A 88 -11.32 1.60 24.82
CA GLY A 88 -11.69 2.74 23.99
C GLY A 88 -10.55 3.63 23.51
N ALA A 89 -9.30 3.29 23.80
CA ALA A 89 -8.14 4.10 23.39
C ALA A 89 -7.81 3.94 21.91
N SER A 90 -7.18 4.97 21.34
CA SER A 90 -6.64 4.98 19.99
C SER A 90 -5.17 5.38 20.01
N THR A 91 -4.39 4.89 19.05
CA THR A 91 -3.07 5.46 18.73
C THR A 91 -3.26 6.81 18.06
N GLY A 92 -2.20 7.62 17.99
CA GLY A 92 -2.11 8.62 16.93
C GLY A 92 -1.93 7.91 15.56
N THR A 93 -1.70 8.68 14.50
CA THR A 93 -1.22 8.10 13.25
C THR A 93 0.19 7.56 13.46
N ILE A 94 0.37 6.27 13.16
CA ILE A 94 1.65 5.56 13.26
C ILE A 94 1.96 4.86 11.93
N ASP A 95 3.23 4.58 11.69
CA ASP A 95 3.65 3.73 10.58
C ASP A 95 3.33 2.28 10.95
N LEU A 96 2.65 1.58 10.06
CA LEU A 96 2.21 0.20 10.28
C LEU A 96 3.07 -0.80 9.52
N PHE A 97 3.29 -0.56 8.24
CA PHE A 97 4.11 -1.44 7.39
C PHE A 97 4.53 -0.74 6.12
N THR A 98 5.53 -1.29 5.45
CA THR A 98 5.95 -0.83 4.12
C THR A 98 5.79 -1.94 3.09
N VAL A 99 5.62 -1.55 1.82
CA VAL A 99 5.61 -2.47 0.68
C VAL A 99 6.64 -2.01 -0.33
N THR A 100 7.62 -2.86 -0.61
CA THR A 100 8.59 -2.63 -1.68
C THR A 100 8.07 -3.24 -2.98
N ILE A 101 7.88 -2.41 -4.01
CA ILE A 101 7.50 -2.89 -5.35
C ILE A 101 8.75 -3.47 -6.03
N PRO A 102 8.78 -4.77 -6.38
CA PRO A 102 9.95 -5.36 -7.04
C PRO A 102 10.25 -4.70 -8.38
N ASN A 103 11.54 -4.63 -8.74
CA ASN A 103 11.93 -4.15 -10.06
C ASN A 103 11.31 -5.03 -11.17
N GLY A 104 10.80 -4.40 -12.22
CA GLY A 104 10.17 -5.10 -13.34
C GLY A 104 8.80 -5.69 -13.03
N PHE A 105 8.19 -5.34 -11.89
CA PHE A 105 6.85 -5.82 -11.55
C PHE A 105 5.82 -5.26 -12.53
N THR A 106 4.82 -6.07 -12.86
CA THR A 106 3.80 -5.71 -13.87
C THR A 106 2.92 -4.56 -13.35
N PRO A 107 2.67 -3.51 -14.15
CA PRO A 107 1.73 -2.48 -13.80
C PRO A 107 0.32 -3.03 -13.56
N GLY A 108 -0.36 -2.52 -12.51
CA GLY A 108 -1.70 -3.00 -12.14
C GLY A 108 -2.05 -2.66 -10.70
N ASN A 109 -3.25 -3.07 -10.29
CA ASN A 109 -3.75 -2.93 -8.92
C ASN A 109 -3.70 -4.26 -8.20
N TYR A 110 -3.09 -4.28 -7.04
CA TYR A 110 -2.88 -5.47 -6.20
C TYR A 110 -3.54 -5.25 -4.85
N ALA A 111 -4.60 -6.00 -4.58
CA ALA A 111 -5.31 -5.94 -3.32
C ALA A 111 -4.57 -6.72 -2.24
N GLY A 112 -4.51 -6.13 -1.05
CA GLY A 112 -3.95 -6.73 0.15
C GLY A 112 -4.84 -6.56 1.35
N PHE A 113 -4.49 -7.27 2.42
CA PHE A 113 -5.15 -7.20 3.70
C PHE A 113 -4.12 -7.24 4.82
N PHE A 114 -4.18 -6.27 5.72
CA PHE A 114 -3.39 -6.19 6.95
C PHE A 114 -4.27 -6.62 8.11
N GLN A 115 -3.77 -7.51 8.97
CA GLN A 115 -4.50 -8.07 10.11
C GLN A 115 -3.68 -7.89 11.38
N VAL A 116 -4.34 -7.61 12.49
CA VAL A 116 -3.72 -7.57 13.81
C VAL A 116 -4.22 -8.76 14.62
N ILE A 117 -3.27 -9.43 15.25
CA ILE A 117 -3.46 -10.62 16.07
C ILE A 117 -3.22 -10.23 17.53
N GLY A 118 -4.08 -10.67 18.44
CA GLY A 118 -3.98 -10.33 19.85
C GLY A 118 -5.18 -10.81 20.66
N GLY A 119 -5.53 -10.07 21.71
CA GLY A 119 -6.65 -10.41 22.58
C GLY A 119 -6.57 -9.80 23.97
N ALA A 120 -7.23 -10.43 24.95
CA ALA A 120 -7.29 -9.95 26.33
C ALA A 120 -5.95 -10.11 27.08
N THR A 121 -5.05 -10.93 26.58
CA THR A 121 -3.73 -11.19 27.20
C THR A 121 -2.62 -11.15 26.16
N SER A 122 -1.36 -11.01 26.63
CA SER A 122 -0.16 -11.03 25.79
C SER A 122 0.12 -12.37 25.11
N ASN A 123 -0.61 -13.44 25.43
CA ASN A 123 -0.47 -14.76 24.83
C ASN A 123 -1.58 -15.10 23.83
N ASP A 124 -2.58 -14.23 23.68
CA ASP A 124 -3.71 -14.49 22.80
C ASP A 124 -3.29 -14.35 21.34
N GLN A 125 -3.78 -15.26 20.50
CA GLN A 125 -3.47 -15.33 19.06
C GLN A 125 -4.75 -15.29 18.22
N ALA A 126 -5.74 -14.48 18.64
CA ALA A 126 -6.96 -14.28 17.88
C ALA A 126 -6.80 -13.14 16.87
N LEU A 127 -7.47 -13.25 15.73
CA LEU A 127 -7.64 -12.10 14.82
C LEU A 127 -8.56 -11.10 15.50
N ILE A 128 -8.07 -9.90 15.81
CA ILE A 128 -8.82 -8.87 16.53
C ILE A 128 -9.26 -7.72 15.64
N GLY A 129 -8.59 -7.49 14.50
CA GLY A 129 -8.94 -6.45 13.53
C GLY A 129 -8.08 -6.48 12.28
N GLY A 130 -8.41 -5.62 11.31
CA GLY A 130 -7.62 -5.50 10.10
C GLY A 130 -8.21 -4.47 9.13
N ALA A 131 -7.46 -4.20 8.06
CA ALA A 131 -7.86 -3.28 7.00
C ALA A 131 -7.41 -3.79 5.63
N SER A 132 -8.24 -3.55 4.62
CA SER A 132 -7.87 -3.76 3.21
C SER A 132 -7.01 -2.61 2.73
N PHE A 133 -6.05 -2.93 1.85
CA PHE A 133 -5.25 -1.92 1.16
C PHE A 133 -5.03 -2.31 -0.31
N THR A 134 -4.56 -1.37 -1.11
CA THR A 134 -4.26 -1.59 -2.53
C THR A 134 -2.91 -0.96 -2.87
N VAL A 135 -2.07 -1.75 -3.52
CA VAL A 135 -0.83 -1.27 -4.15
C VAL A 135 -1.11 -1.09 -5.64
N THR A 136 -0.97 0.14 -6.14
CA THR A 136 -1.05 0.45 -7.57
C THR A 136 0.35 0.54 -8.14
N VAL A 137 0.75 -0.45 -8.92
CA VAL A 137 2.03 -0.43 -9.63
C VAL A 137 1.88 0.37 -10.91
N GLN A 138 2.62 1.47 -10.99
CA GLN A 138 2.66 2.33 -12.17
C GLN A 138 3.65 1.77 -13.21
N PRO A 139 3.46 2.05 -14.51
CA PRO A 139 4.49 1.77 -15.49
C PRO A 139 5.82 2.41 -15.10
N ALA A 140 6.94 1.72 -15.33
CA ALA A 140 8.23 2.34 -15.22
C ALA A 140 8.27 3.58 -16.12
N ALA A 141 8.81 4.70 -15.61
CA ALA A 141 8.97 5.89 -16.43
C ALA A 141 9.78 5.50 -17.66
N SER A 142 9.15 5.52 -18.83
CA SER A 142 9.86 5.44 -20.09
C SER A 142 10.79 6.65 -20.11
N GLY A 143 12.10 6.43 -20.12
CA GLY A 143 13.04 7.52 -20.33
C GLY A 143 12.60 8.22 -21.61
N VAL A 144 12.01 9.42 -21.47
CA VAL A 144 11.73 10.27 -22.64
C VAL A 144 13.08 10.46 -23.28
N PRO A 145 13.31 10.02 -24.54
CA PRO A 145 14.55 10.30 -25.23
C PRO A 145 14.73 11.82 -25.13
N GLU A 146 15.85 12.27 -24.58
CA GLU A 146 16.12 13.70 -24.50
C GLU A 146 15.84 14.29 -25.86
N PRO A 147 14.97 15.30 -25.96
CA PRO A 147 14.67 15.90 -27.26
C PRO A 147 16.01 16.18 -27.87
N SER A 148 16.14 15.87 -29.15
CA SER A 148 17.38 15.93 -29.93
C SER A 148 18.00 17.33 -29.98
N SER A 149 18.05 17.97 -28.81
CA SER A 149 18.72 19.24 -28.53
C SER A 149 20.17 19.23 -29.01
N PHE A 150 20.82 18.07 -28.84
CA PHE A 150 22.15 17.85 -29.41
C PHE A 150 22.12 17.90 -30.94
N THR A 151 21.12 17.30 -31.59
CA THR A 151 20.98 17.36 -33.05
C THR A 151 20.68 18.79 -33.51
N LEU A 152 19.88 19.55 -32.77
CA LEU A 152 19.57 20.93 -33.06
C LEU A 152 20.81 21.86 -32.89
N VAL A 153 21.61 21.60 -31.84
CA VAL A 153 22.87 22.32 -31.60
C VAL A 153 23.89 22.02 -32.70
N PHE A 154 24.03 20.76 -33.10
CA PHE A 154 24.93 20.40 -34.21
C PHE A 154 24.46 20.96 -35.54
N LEU A 155 23.16 20.96 -35.83
CA LEU A 155 22.60 21.52 -37.04
C LEU A 155 22.82 23.06 -37.10
N SER A 156 22.60 23.75 -35.99
CA SER A 156 22.83 25.20 -35.89
C SER A 156 24.30 25.58 -36.02
N ALA A 157 25.21 24.81 -35.42
CA ALA A 157 26.62 25.01 -35.55
C ALA A 157 27.13 24.74 -37.00
N ALA A 158 26.61 23.73 -37.69
CA ALA A 158 26.90 23.44 -39.08
C ALA A 158 26.44 24.55 -40.04
N LEU A 159 25.23 25.07 -39.81
CA LEU A 159 24.66 26.20 -40.57
C LEU A 159 25.52 27.47 -40.40
N LEU A 160 25.90 27.81 -39.17
CA LEU A 160 26.77 28.97 -38.91
C LEU A 160 28.16 28.82 -39.51
N GLY A 161 28.75 27.64 -39.47
CA GLY A 161 30.03 27.31 -40.09
C GLY A 161 29.99 27.39 -41.63
N GLY A 162 28.90 26.92 -42.23
CA GLY A 162 28.66 27.00 -43.68
C GLY A 162 28.55 28.43 -44.20
N LEU A 163 27.77 29.28 -43.50
CA LEU A 163 27.57 30.68 -43.85
C LEU A 163 28.87 31.49 -43.78
N ARG A 164 29.77 31.16 -42.85
CA ARG A 164 31.07 31.82 -42.71
C ARG A 164 32.01 31.48 -43.88
N LYS A 165 31.97 30.25 -44.38
CA LYS A 165 32.78 29.81 -45.51
C LYS A 165 32.36 30.47 -46.82
N TRP A 166 31.07 30.73 -47.04
CA TRP A 166 30.56 31.40 -48.24
C TRP A 166 30.98 32.87 -48.31
N ARG A 167 31.19 33.57 -47.21
CA ARG A 167 31.62 34.97 -47.17
C ARG A 167 33.13 35.14 -47.47
N LEU A 168 33.91 34.06 -47.49
CA LEU A 168 35.36 34.09 -47.71
C LEU A 168 35.73 33.71 -49.12
N LEU A 169 34.81 33.48 -50.04
CA LEU A 169 35.11 33.26 -51.45
C LEU A 169 35.33 34.64 -52.10
N PRO A 170 36.60 34.94 -52.55
CA PRO A 170 36.90 36.17 -53.25
C PRO A 170 36.13 36.18 -54.58
N GLY A 171 35.36 37.26 -54.81
CA GLY A 171 34.68 37.46 -56.07
C GLY A 171 35.65 37.50 -57.21
N GLN A 172 35.55 36.51 -58.10
CA GLN A 172 36.21 36.61 -59.40
C GLN A 172 35.54 37.70 -60.21
N ARG A 173 36.14 38.85 -60.30
CA ARG A 173 35.82 39.84 -61.33
C ARG A 173 36.55 39.41 -62.62
N GLY A 174 35.80 39.00 -63.63
CA GLY A 174 36.20 39.00 -65.02
C GLY A 174 35.56 40.15 -65.77
#